data_70959deb193863a2cd62537dc863052d
#
_entry.id   70959deb193863a2cd62537dc863052d
#
_cell.length_a   1.000
_cell.length_b   1.000
_cell.length_c   1.000
_cell.angle_alpha   90.00
_cell.angle_beta   90.00
_cell.angle_gamma   90.00
#
_symmetry.space_group_name_H-M   'P 1'
#
loop_
_entity.id
_entity.type
_entity.pdbx_description
1 polymer ?
#
loop_
_entity_poly.entity_id
_entity_poly.type
_entity_poly.pdbx_seq_one_letter_code
_entity_poly.pdbx_strand_id
1 'polypeptide(L)'
;MEAYSIFAEIYDRFMDNIPYDEWGKHITGILREYGIHSGLLCELGCGTGTMTRYLAGQGYDMIGTDISEEMLAKAREYETDGDILYLNQDMRELELYGTVQAVVSVCDSMNYIMTYDDLCLVLKKVNNYLESGGIFIFDMKTIHFYSSILADSVQVDNREDAAIIWENHYEVRSRIHNYELTMYIAVDDECYDTEYDEDECTDEYTDGRLYERYTECHSQKAYTIEEVKKAVKDAGMEFMAVYDEKTHNEPDENSERVYFIVREAYQKGKYYNV
;
A
#
# COMPACT_ATOMS: atom_id res chain seq x y z
N MET A 1 3.33 6.79 17.58
CA MET A 1 2.20 7.19 16.72
C MET A 1 2.02 6.06 15.74
N GLU A 2 0.82 5.63 15.47
CA GLU A 2 0.59 4.59 14.46
C GLU A 2 0.93 5.12 13.09
N ALA A 3 1.41 4.28 12.18
CA ALA A 3 1.75 4.67 10.81
C ALA A 3 0.48 5.14 10.07
N TYR A 4 0.63 6.15 9.21
CA TYR A 4 -0.45 6.73 8.42
C TYR A 4 -1.58 7.42 9.22
N SER A 5 -1.31 7.94 10.42
CA SER A 5 -2.33 8.65 11.20
C SER A 5 -2.61 10.06 10.65
N ILE A 6 -1.63 10.94 10.71
CA ILE A 6 -1.75 12.32 10.20
C ILE A 6 -1.50 12.38 8.69
N PHE A 7 -0.61 11.51 8.18
CA PHE A 7 -0.29 11.45 6.77
C PHE A 7 -1.53 11.14 5.90
N ALA A 8 -2.53 10.41 6.43
CA ALA A 8 -3.78 10.14 5.71
C ALA A 8 -4.47 11.41 5.19
N GLU A 9 -4.36 12.55 5.89
CA GLU A 9 -5.01 13.79 5.48
C GLU A 9 -4.41 14.40 4.21
N ILE A 10 -3.11 14.21 4.00
CA ILE A 10 -2.39 14.79 2.86
C ILE A 10 -1.87 13.73 1.89
N TYR A 11 -2.10 12.44 2.18
CA TYR A 11 -1.55 11.31 1.44
C TYR A 11 -1.82 11.42 -0.07
N ASP A 12 -3.06 11.52 -0.48
CA ASP A 12 -3.43 11.53 -1.90
C ASP A 12 -2.86 12.73 -2.64
N ARG A 13 -2.68 13.85 -1.95
CA ARG A 13 -2.07 15.06 -2.53
C ARG A 13 -0.60 14.84 -2.85
N PHE A 14 0.15 14.17 -1.97
CA PHE A 14 1.57 13.89 -2.16
C PHE A 14 1.84 12.61 -2.96
N MET A 15 0.80 11.80 -3.21
CA MET A 15 0.82 10.60 -4.06
C MET A 15 0.20 10.83 -5.44
N ASP A 16 0.03 12.09 -5.87
CA ASP A 16 -0.54 12.47 -7.17
C ASP A 16 0.36 12.07 -8.37
N ASN A 17 1.64 11.77 -8.11
CA ASN A 17 2.60 11.25 -9.10
C ASN A 17 2.56 9.71 -9.24
N ILE A 18 1.79 9.00 -8.42
CA ILE A 18 1.66 7.54 -8.50
C ILE A 18 0.75 7.18 -9.67
N PRO A 19 1.20 6.30 -10.60
CA PRO A 19 0.45 5.97 -11.80
C PRO A 19 -0.65 4.93 -11.54
N TYR A 20 -1.60 5.23 -10.65
CA TYR A 20 -2.67 4.30 -10.24
C TYR A 20 -3.48 3.76 -11.43
N ASP A 21 -3.73 4.59 -12.45
CA ASP A 21 -4.44 4.17 -13.65
C ASP A 21 -3.66 3.12 -14.46
N GLU A 22 -2.34 3.25 -14.54
CA GLU A 22 -1.48 2.29 -15.24
C GLU A 22 -1.41 0.98 -14.46
N TRP A 23 -1.21 1.06 -13.15
CA TRP A 23 -1.22 -0.10 -12.27
C TRP A 23 -2.58 -0.80 -12.26
N GLY A 24 -3.68 -0.05 -12.22
CA GLY A 24 -5.02 -0.59 -12.28
C GLY A 24 -5.30 -1.34 -13.60
N LYS A 25 -4.85 -0.80 -14.74
CA LYS A 25 -4.91 -1.50 -16.04
C LYS A 25 -4.08 -2.78 -16.02
N HIS A 26 -2.89 -2.73 -15.44
CA HIS A 26 -2.00 -3.87 -15.31
C HIS A 26 -2.64 -4.98 -14.47
N ILE A 27 -3.12 -4.65 -13.25
CA ILE A 27 -3.82 -5.59 -12.37
C ILE A 27 -5.07 -6.18 -13.04
N THR A 28 -5.89 -5.33 -13.67
CA THR A 28 -7.08 -5.78 -14.40
C THR A 28 -6.71 -6.71 -15.57
N GLY A 29 -5.60 -6.43 -16.25
CA GLY A 29 -5.05 -7.30 -17.29
C GLY A 29 -4.70 -8.68 -16.76
N ILE A 30 -3.96 -8.75 -15.65
CA ILE A 30 -3.61 -10.00 -14.98
C ILE A 30 -4.87 -10.76 -14.52
N LEU A 31 -5.82 -10.09 -13.84
CA LEU A 31 -7.08 -10.73 -13.41
C LEU A 31 -7.79 -11.42 -14.59
N ARG A 32 -7.90 -10.73 -15.73
CA ARG A 32 -8.54 -11.26 -16.94
C ARG A 32 -7.74 -12.41 -17.57
N GLU A 33 -6.41 -12.34 -17.58
CA GLU A 33 -5.53 -13.41 -18.05
C GLU A 33 -5.76 -14.71 -17.27
N TYR A 34 -5.99 -14.59 -15.96
CA TYR A 34 -6.31 -15.72 -15.08
C TYR A 34 -7.81 -16.05 -15.01
N GLY A 35 -8.63 -15.47 -15.91
CA GLY A 35 -10.04 -15.81 -16.08
C GLY A 35 -10.98 -15.12 -15.08
N ILE A 36 -10.52 -14.14 -14.33
CA ILE A 36 -11.32 -13.37 -13.36
C ILE A 36 -11.80 -12.08 -14.03
N HIS A 37 -13.06 -12.08 -14.47
CA HIS A 37 -13.65 -10.97 -15.23
C HIS A 37 -14.64 -10.13 -14.42
N SER A 38 -15.10 -10.65 -13.28
CA SER A 38 -16.05 -10.03 -12.34
C SER A 38 -16.03 -10.79 -11.03
N GLY A 39 -16.79 -10.35 -10.05
CA GLY A 39 -17.00 -11.00 -8.76
C GLY A 39 -16.32 -10.27 -7.62
N LEU A 40 -16.33 -10.88 -6.44
CA LEU A 40 -15.85 -10.28 -5.22
C LEU A 40 -14.32 -10.37 -5.10
N LEU A 41 -13.67 -9.24 -4.93
CA LEU A 41 -12.23 -9.13 -4.67
C LEU A 41 -11.97 -8.49 -3.30
N CYS A 42 -10.80 -8.78 -2.72
CA CYS A 42 -10.33 -8.11 -1.51
C CYS A 42 -9.00 -7.43 -1.78
N GLU A 43 -8.87 -6.17 -1.39
CA GLU A 43 -7.58 -5.46 -1.38
C GLU A 43 -7.02 -5.40 0.04
N LEU A 44 -5.75 -5.80 0.22
CA LEU A 44 -5.01 -5.71 1.48
C LEU A 44 -4.12 -4.48 1.48
N GLY A 45 -4.19 -3.67 2.53
CA GLY A 45 -3.49 -2.40 2.61
C GLY A 45 -4.03 -1.39 1.59
N CYS A 46 -5.37 -1.22 1.56
CA CYS A 46 -6.03 -0.40 0.56
C CYS A 46 -5.82 1.12 0.73
N GLY A 47 -5.30 1.55 1.89
CA GLY A 47 -5.09 2.97 2.21
C GLY A 47 -6.37 3.77 2.03
N THR A 48 -6.27 4.89 1.30
CA THR A 48 -7.41 5.76 0.96
C THR A 48 -8.35 5.16 -0.10
N GLY A 49 -8.16 3.90 -0.51
CA GLY A 49 -9.04 3.15 -1.39
C GLY A 49 -8.95 3.51 -2.88
N THR A 50 -7.90 4.15 -3.33
CA THR A 50 -7.75 4.58 -4.74
C THR A 50 -7.77 3.40 -5.71
N MET A 51 -7.00 2.34 -5.45
CA MET A 51 -7.02 1.13 -6.28
C MET A 51 -8.32 0.34 -6.08
N THR A 52 -8.85 0.28 -4.85
CA THR A 52 -10.15 -0.35 -4.57
C THR A 52 -11.27 0.25 -5.43
N ARG A 53 -11.39 1.59 -5.43
CA ARG A 53 -12.37 2.30 -6.29
C ARG A 53 -12.10 2.10 -7.78
N TYR A 54 -10.82 2.07 -8.19
CA TYR A 54 -10.48 1.79 -9.58
C TYR A 54 -11.03 0.41 -10.02
N LEU A 55 -10.79 -0.63 -9.22
CA LEU A 55 -11.24 -1.99 -9.52
C LEU A 55 -12.78 -2.10 -9.47
N ALA A 56 -13.43 -1.43 -8.52
CA ALA A 56 -14.90 -1.32 -8.49
C ALA A 56 -15.43 -0.69 -9.79
N GLY A 57 -14.81 0.36 -10.29
CA GLY A 57 -15.12 0.99 -11.58
C GLY A 57 -14.90 0.07 -12.80
N GLN A 58 -14.12 -1.02 -12.66
CA GLN A 58 -13.97 -2.05 -13.68
C GLN A 58 -15.04 -3.16 -13.59
N GLY A 59 -15.96 -3.08 -12.63
CA GLY A 59 -17.09 -4.00 -12.46
C GLY A 59 -16.83 -5.16 -11.50
N TYR A 60 -15.84 -5.02 -10.62
CA TYR A 60 -15.63 -5.96 -9.51
C TYR A 60 -16.36 -5.49 -8.25
N ASP A 61 -16.90 -6.42 -7.48
CA ASP A 61 -17.35 -6.14 -6.12
C ASP A 61 -16.10 -6.08 -5.21
N MET A 62 -16.01 -5.07 -4.31
CA MET A 62 -14.75 -4.83 -3.60
C MET A 62 -14.92 -4.85 -2.08
N ILE A 63 -13.91 -5.46 -1.43
CA ILE A 63 -13.61 -5.29 -0.02
C ILE A 63 -12.22 -4.64 0.06
N GLY A 64 -12.11 -3.49 0.74
CA GLY A 64 -10.82 -2.89 1.09
C GLY A 64 -10.48 -3.15 2.56
N THR A 65 -9.25 -3.59 2.85
CA THR A 65 -8.78 -3.73 4.23
C THR A 65 -7.53 -2.92 4.45
N ASP A 66 -7.46 -2.24 5.59
CA ASP A 66 -6.27 -1.52 6.02
C ASP A 66 -6.15 -1.54 7.55
N ILE A 67 -4.93 -1.43 8.06
CA ILE A 67 -4.68 -1.35 9.50
C ILE A 67 -4.96 0.05 10.06
N SER A 68 -4.84 1.10 9.22
CA SER A 68 -5.11 2.48 9.61
C SER A 68 -6.59 2.83 9.44
N GLU A 69 -7.25 3.15 10.55
CA GLU A 69 -8.64 3.63 10.53
C GLU A 69 -8.74 5.02 9.89
N GLU A 70 -7.70 5.85 10.00
CA GLU A 70 -7.64 7.18 9.39
C GLU A 70 -7.62 7.09 7.86
N MET A 71 -6.83 6.14 7.30
CA MET A 71 -6.85 5.85 5.87
C MET A 71 -8.23 5.37 5.41
N LEU A 72 -8.84 4.47 6.16
CA LEU A 72 -10.19 3.97 5.84
C LEU A 72 -11.28 5.04 5.99
N ALA A 73 -11.13 5.99 6.92
CA ALA A 73 -12.02 7.13 7.01
C ALA A 73 -11.99 7.96 5.72
N LYS A 74 -10.79 8.22 5.17
CA LYS A 74 -10.64 8.89 3.87
C LYS A 74 -11.20 8.03 2.72
N ALA A 75 -10.97 6.73 2.73
CA ALA A 75 -11.52 5.84 1.72
C ALA A 75 -13.06 5.91 1.66
N ARG A 76 -13.72 5.92 2.82
CA ARG A 76 -15.18 6.05 2.94
C ARG A 76 -15.67 7.45 2.53
N GLU A 77 -14.89 8.51 2.83
CA GLU A 77 -15.21 9.88 2.42
C GLU A 77 -15.20 10.05 0.90
N TYR A 78 -14.27 9.39 0.21
CA TYR A 78 -14.12 9.45 -1.25
C TYR A 78 -15.09 8.53 -2.01
N GLU A 79 -15.75 7.62 -1.30
CA GLU A 79 -16.70 6.73 -1.92
C GLU A 79 -18.09 7.37 -1.95
N THR A 80 -18.69 7.45 -3.13
CA THR A 80 -19.98 8.12 -3.35
C THR A 80 -21.17 7.16 -3.40
N ASP A 81 -20.96 5.90 -3.74
CA ASP A 81 -22.03 4.94 -4.06
C ASP A 81 -22.36 3.99 -2.89
N GLY A 82 -21.47 3.86 -1.90
CA GLY A 82 -21.67 3.04 -0.70
C GLY A 82 -21.59 1.53 -0.94
N ASP A 83 -21.00 1.10 -2.06
CA ASP A 83 -20.97 -0.28 -2.48
C ASP A 83 -19.70 -1.02 -2.04
N ILE A 84 -18.66 -0.30 -1.59
CA ILE A 84 -17.38 -0.89 -1.15
C ILE A 84 -17.40 -1.11 0.36
N LEU A 85 -17.07 -2.33 0.77
CA LEU A 85 -16.90 -2.66 2.18
C LEU A 85 -15.47 -2.40 2.65
N TYR A 86 -15.27 -1.41 3.53
CA TYR A 86 -13.98 -1.12 4.15
C TYR A 86 -13.90 -1.70 5.56
N LEU A 87 -12.86 -2.52 5.83
CA LEU A 87 -12.64 -3.21 7.11
C LEU A 87 -11.29 -2.81 7.72
N ASN A 88 -11.30 -2.37 8.97
CA ASN A 88 -10.06 -2.12 9.71
C ASN A 88 -9.49 -3.45 10.21
N GLN A 89 -8.46 -3.94 9.53
CA GLN A 89 -7.82 -5.23 9.83
C GLN A 89 -6.33 -5.21 9.49
N ASP A 90 -5.55 -5.83 10.34
CA ASP A 90 -4.20 -6.25 10.00
C ASP A 90 -4.26 -7.44 9.02
N MET A 91 -3.51 -7.39 7.91
CA MET A 91 -3.49 -8.48 6.92
C MET A 91 -3.00 -9.81 7.51
N ARG A 92 -2.25 -9.80 8.62
CA ARG A 92 -1.85 -10.98 9.38
C ARG A 92 -3.01 -11.65 10.12
N GLU A 93 -4.06 -10.90 10.36
CA GLU A 93 -5.27 -11.33 11.06
C GLU A 93 -6.51 -11.34 10.15
N LEU A 94 -6.29 -11.29 8.82
CA LEU A 94 -7.36 -11.25 7.82
C LEU A 94 -8.50 -12.22 8.17
N GLU A 95 -9.72 -11.67 8.23
CA GLU A 95 -10.94 -12.42 8.46
C GLU A 95 -12.06 -11.87 7.59
N LEU A 96 -12.59 -12.70 6.70
CA LEU A 96 -13.69 -12.37 5.79
C LEU A 96 -14.90 -13.26 6.07
N TYR A 97 -16.10 -12.76 5.76
CA TYR A 97 -17.35 -13.51 5.93
C TYR A 97 -17.55 -14.63 4.90
N GLY A 98 -16.75 -14.67 3.86
CA GLY A 98 -16.83 -15.62 2.78
C GLY A 98 -15.55 -15.64 1.96
N THR A 99 -15.58 -16.37 0.85
CA THR A 99 -14.46 -16.45 -0.08
C THR A 99 -14.54 -15.35 -1.14
N VAL A 100 -13.37 -15.00 -1.69
CA VAL A 100 -13.20 -14.02 -2.76
C VAL A 100 -12.52 -14.66 -3.97
N GLN A 101 -12.79 -14.16 -5.17
CA GLN A 101 -12.19 -14.70 -6.39
C GLN A 101 -10.74 -14.30 -6.57
N ALA A 102 -10.38 -13.10 -6.11
CA ALA A 102 -8.99 -12.70 -6.02
C ALA A 102 -8.74 -11.82 -4.82
N VAL A 103 -7.48 -11.80 -4.39
CA VAL A 103 -6.94 -10.81 -3.47
C VAL A 103 -5.91 -9.99 -4.22
N VAL A 104 -5.83 -8.70 -3.94
CA VAL A 104 -4.80 -7.80 -4.46
C VAL A 104 -4.13 -7.06 -3.30
N SER A 105 -2.86 -6.68 -3.45
CA SER A 105 -2.16 -5.81 -2.51
C SER A 105 -1.11 -5.03 -3.29
N VAL A 106 -1.28 -3.73 -3.40
CA VAL A 106 -0.42 -2.87 -4.21
C VAL A 106 0.19 -1.74 -3.40
N CYS A 107 1.01 -0.94 -4.03
CA CYS A 107 1.76 0.14 -3.37
C CYS A 107 2.67 -0.34 -2.24
N ASP A 108 3.41 -1.44 -2.50
CA ASP A 108 4.38 -2.00 -1.55
C ASP A 108 3.85 -2.31 -0.13
N SER A 109 2.53 -2.45 0.02
CA SER A 109 1.93 -2.82 1.32
C SER A 109 2.50 -4.12 1.89
N MET A 110 2.84 -5.09 1.02
CA MET A 110 3.49 -6.34 1.44
C MET A 110 4.93 -6.15 1.96
N ASN A 111 5.61 -5.05 1.65
CA ASN A 111 6.92 -4.74 2.22
C ASN A 111 6.86 -4.37 3.71
N TYR A 112 5.69 -3.99 4.24
CA TYR A 112 5.49 -3.77 5.67
C TYR A 112 5.47 -5.06 6.50
N ILE A 113 5.43 -6.22 5.86
CA ILE A 113 5.56 -7.50 6.54
C ILE A 113 7.04 -7.77 6.84
N MET A 114 7.44 -7.55 8.09
CA MET A 114 8.83 -7.47 8.52
C MET A 114 9.52 -8.82 8.69
N THR A 115 8.76 -9.90 8.92
CA THR A 115 9.32 -11.22 9.17
C THR A 115 8.86 -12.26 8.14
N TYR A 116 9.71 -13.25 7.89
CA TYR A 116 9.37 -14.37 7.00
C TYR A 116 8.16 -15.16 7.50
N ASP A 117 8.04 -15.33 8.82
CA ASP A 117 6.92 -16.06 9.42
C ASP A 117 5.60 -15.30 9.25
N ASP A 118 5.61 -13.97 9.38
CA ASP A 118 4.45 -13.14 9.09
C ASP A 118 4.09 -13.16 7.60
N LEU A 119 5.08 -13.16 6.70
CA LEU A 119 4.81 -13.32 5.27
C LEU A 119 4.09 -14.64 4.98
N CYS A 120 4.58 -15.75 5.56
CA CYS A 120 3.91 -17.04 5.46
C CYS A 120 2.49 -17.01 6.08
N LEU A 121 2.30 -16.27 7.18
CA LEU A 121 1.00 -16.14 7.84
C LEU A 121 0.01 -15.40 6.95
N VAL A 122 0.39 -14.24 6.38
CA VAL A 122 -0.46 -13.49 5.44
C VAL A 122 -0.85 -14.36 4.25
N LEU A 123 0.11 -15.03 3.63
CA LEU A 123 -0.16 -15.93 2.50
C LEU A 123 -1.11 -17.08 2.87
N LYS A 124 -1.00 -17.65 4.08
CA LYS A 124 -1.95 -18.67 4.57
C LYS A 124 -3.35 -18.10 4.78
N LYS A 125 -3.45 -16.89 5.33
CA LYS A 125 -4.72 -16.21 5.51
C LYS A 125 -5.41 -15.93 4.17
N VAL A 126 -4.67 -15.41 3.21
CA VAL A 126 -5.15 -15.20 1.83
C VAL A 126 -5.59 -16.52 1.22
N ASN A 127 -4.76 -17.56 1.30
CA ASN A 127 -5.12 -18.89 0.78
C ASN A 127 -6.44 -19.42 1.37
N ASN A 128 -6.71 -19.15 2.65
CA ASN A 128 -7.94 -19.59 3.32
C ASN A 128 -9.20 -18.94 2.73
N TYR A 129 -9.11 -17.67 2.30
CA TYR A 129 -10.28 -16.93 1.80
C TYR A 129 -10.39 -16.86 0.28
N LEU A 130 -9.39 -17.32 -0.47
CA LEU A 130 -9.52 -17.46 -1.92
C LEU A 130 -10.46 -18.60 -2.29
N GLU A 131 -11.32 -18.38 -3.28
CA GLU A 131 -12.08 -19.44 -3.96
C GLU A 131 -11.16 -20.45 -4.61
N SER A 132 -11.71 -21.62 -4.96
CA SER A 132 -10.95 -22.65 -5.67
C SER A 132 -10.43 -22.13 -7.00
N GLY A 133 -9.09 -22.09 -7.14
CA GLY A 133 -8.39 -21.55 -8.30
C GLY A 133 -8.26 -20.03 -8.32
N GLY A 134 -8.73 -19.34 -7.27
CA GLY A 134 -8.54 -17.92 -7.10
C GLY A 134 -7.07 -17.52 -6.98
N ILE A 135 -6.76 -16.25 -7.23
CA ILE A 135 -5.37 -15.75 -7.24
C ILE A 135 -5.16 -14.62 -6.25
N PHE A 136 -3.91 -14.50 -5.80
CA PHE A 136 -3.42 -13.32 -5.10
C PHE A 136 -2.37 -12.63 -5.95
N ILE A 137 -2.60 -11.34 -6.24
CA ILE A 137 -1.68 -10.45 -6.95
C ILE A 137 -1.14 -9.46 -5.95
N PHE A 138 0.17 -9.39 -5.77
CA PHE A 138 0.76 -8.37 -4.92
C PHE A 138 2.08 -7.86 -5.49
N ASP A 139 2.37 -6.60 -5.22
CA ASP A 139 3.65 -6.02 -5.57
C ASP A 139 4.61 -5.97 -4.38
N MET A 140 5.88 -5.84 -4.69
CA MET A 140 6.93 -5.53 -3.72
C MET A 140 8.01 -4.70 -4.40
N LYS A 141 8.51 -3.70 -3.67
CA LYS A 141 9.79 -3.04 -4.00
C LYS A 141 10.95 -4.02 -3.79
N THR A 142 11.92 -3.95 -4.69
CA THR A 142 13.05 -4.88 -4.72
C THR A 142 14.20 -4.43 -3.81
N ILE A 143 15.16 -5.33 -3.61
CA ILE A 143 16.43 -4.98 -2.96
C ILE A 143 17.16 -3.89 -3.74
N HIS A 144 17.14 -3.95 -5.09
CA HIS A 144 17.74 -2.93 -5.96
C HIS A 144 17.13 -1.55 -5.70
N PHE A 145 15.80 -1.45 -5.62
CA PHE A 145 15.12 -0.19 -5.34
C PHE A 145 15.60 0.43 -4.02
N TYR A 146 15.59 -0.34 -2.93
CA TYR A 146 15.98 0.20 -1.62
C TYR A 146 17.48 0.49 -1.51
N SER A 147 18.33 -0.34 -2.12
CA SER A 147 19.78 -0.21 -1.97
C SER A 147 20.44 0.78 -2.93
N SER A 148 19.84 1.00 -4.11
CA SER A 148 20.49 1.74 -5.20
C SER A 148 19.69 2.95 -5.66
N ILE A 149 18.36 2.91 -5.60
CA ILE A 149 17.51 4.02 -6.02
C ILE A 149 17.19 4.94 -4.84
N LEU A 150 16.64 4.40 -3.76
CA LEU A 150 16.39 5.18 -2.53
C LEU A 150 17.66 5.37 -1.70
N ALA A 151 18.36 4.28 -1.39
CA ALA A 151 19.55 4.26 -0.54
C ALA A 151 19.36 5.10 0.76
N ASP A 152 20.38 5.86 1.14
CA ASP A 152 20.34 6.82 2.26
C ASP A 152 20.08 8.23 1.69
N SER A 153 18.90 8.45 1.14
CA SER A 153 18.51 9.71 0.49
C SER A 153 17.57 10.54 1.34
N VAL A 154 17.55 11.83 1.07
CA VAL A 154 16.52 12.74 1.57
C VAL A 154 15.74 13.27 0.38
N GLN A 155 14.43 13.10 0.40
CA GLN A 155 13.52 13.62 -0.61
C GLN A 155 12.65 14.68 0.02
N VAL A 156 12.38 15.75 -0.72
CA VAL A 156 11.55 16.87 -0.26
C VAL A 156 10.51 17.17 -1.33
N ASP A 157 9.27 17.24 -0.92
CA ASP A 157 8.17 17.78 -1.72
C ASP A 157 7.60 18.98 -0.96
N ASN A 158 7.74 20.17 -1.55
CA ASN A 158 7.33 21.43 -0.95
C ASN A 158 6.21 22.06 -1.78
N ARG A 159 5.03 22.13 -1.20
CA ARG A 159 3.81 22.68 -1.81
C ARG A 159 3.37 23.95 -1.09
N GLU A 160 2.35 24.63 -1.60
CA GLU A 160 1.92 25.94 -1.11
C GLU A 160 1.53 25.94 0.38
N ASP A 161 0.85 24.87 0.83
CA ASP A 161 0.25 24.76 2.17
C ASP A 161 0.74 23.54 2.96
N ALA A 162 1.67 22.77 2.41
CA ALA A 162 2.26 21.63 3.09
C ALA A 162 3.64 21.29 2.51
N ALA A 163 4.50 20.70 3.33
CA ALA A 163 5.79 20.18 2.90
C ALA A 163 6.05 18.82 3.55
N ILE A 164 6.68 17.93 2.81
CA ILE A 164 7.10 16.63 3.30
C ILE A 164 8.60 16.44 3.08
N ILE A 165 9.27 15.92 4.10
CA ILE A 165 10.67 15.52 4.06
C ILE A 165 10.72 14.03 4.34
N TRP A 166 11.19 13.23 3.38
CA TRP A 166 11.47 11.80 3.53
C TRP A 166 12.96 11.59 3.77
N GLU A 167 13.33 11.11 4.95
CA GLU A 167 14.69 10.74 5.28
C GLU A 167 14.79 9.20 5.25
N ASN A 168 15.46 8.67 4.23
CA ASN A 168 15.55 7.24 3.95
C ASN A 168 16.84 6.65 4.48
N HIS A 169 16.78 5.46 5.07
CA HIS A 169 17.94 4.69 5.49
C HIS A 169 17.75 3.20 5.21
N TYR A 170 18.68 2.59 4.46
CA TYR A 170 18.62 1.17 4.13
C TYR A 170 19.74 0.37 4.82
N GLU A 171 19.35 -0.55 5.71
CA GLU A 171 20.29 -1.47 6.36
C GLU A 171 20.50 -2.73 5.51
N VAL A 172 21.65 -2.83 4.87
CA VAL A 172 21.97 -3.90 3.91
C VAL A 172 21.91 -5.30 4.53
N ARG A 173 22.33 -5.48 5.81
CA ARG A 173 22.38 -6.81 6.45
C ARG A 173 20.99 -7.36 6.75
N SER A 174 20.14 -6.55 7.34
CA SER A 174 18.77 -6.91 7.66
C SER A 174 17.85 -6.80 6.45
N ARG A 175 18.26 -6.02 5.43
CA ARG A 175 17.44 -5.63 4.28
C ARG A 175 16.16 -4.92 4.73
N ILE A 176 16.31 -4.08 5.76
CA ILE A 176 15.25 -3.22 6.27
C ILE A 176 15.51 -1.81 5.77
N HIS A 177 14.50 -1.22 5.16
CA HIS A 177 14.43 0.18 4.85
C HIS A 177 13.61 0.88 5.92
N ASN A 178 14.24 1.83 6.62
CA ASN A 178 13.57 2.71 7.57
C ASN A 178 13.46 4.09 6.94
N TYR A 179 12.35 4.76 7.13
CA TYR A 179 12.26 6.17 6.79
C TYR A 179 11.50 6.95 7.86
N GLU A 180 11.96 8.17 8.08
CA GLU A 180 11.26 9.17 8.85
C GLU A 180 10.60 10.15 7.88
N LEU A 181 9.33 10.37 8.10
CA LEU A 181 8.50 11.30 7.35
C LEU A 181 8.21 12.49 8.24
N THR A 182 8.84 13.64 7.95
CA THR A 182 8.51 14.91 8.60
C THR A 182 7.56 15.69 7.70
N MET A 183 6.41 16.06 8.24
CA MET A 183 5.36 16.80 7.54
C MET A 183 5.16 18.17 8.21
N TYR A 184 5.03 19.19 7.39
CA TYR A 184 4.60 20.53 7.81
C TYR A 184 3.28 20.81 7.09
N ILE A 185 2.23 21.10 7.84
CA ILE A 185 0.88 21.34 7.31
C ILE A 185 0.47 22.74 7.79
N ALA A 186 0.09 23.61 6.85
CA ALA A 186 -0.38 24.94 7.18
C ALA A 186 -1.65 24.87 8.04
N VAL A 187 -1.71 25.69 9.04
CA VAL A 187 -2.87 25.83 9.91
C VAL A 187 -3.77 26.92 9.32
N ASP A 188 -5.06 26.63 9.22
CA ASP A 188 -6.03 27.65 8.80
C ASP A 188 -6.09 28.80 9.83
N ASP A 189 -6.04 30.03 9.37
CA ASP A 189 -6.00 31.25 10.20
C ASP A 189 -7.18 31.41 11.19
N GLU A 190 -8.28 30.65 10.99
CA GLU A 190 -9.45 30.70 11.87
C GLU A 190 -9.20 30.13 13.28
N CYS A 191 -8.11 29.39 13.50
CA CYS A 191 -7.83 28.72 14.78
C CYS A 191 -6.93 29.53 15.75
N TYR A 192 -6.34 30.62 15.31
CA TYR A 192 -5.48 31.43 16.16
C TYR A 192 -5.98 32.86 16.29
N ASP A 193 -6.78 33.13 17.34
CA ASP A 193 -7.02 34.47 17.90
C ASP A 193 -5.72 34.99 18.54
N THR A 194 -4.66 35.16 17.77
CA THR A 194 -3.48 35.88 18.23
C THR A 194 -3.53 37.28 17.64
N GLU A 195 -3.73 38.27 18.53
CA GLU A 195 -3.40 39.68 18.24
C GLU A 195 -1.90 39.78 17.90
N TYR A 196 -1.50 39.37 16.68
CA TYR A 196 -0.22 39.78 16.13
C TYR A 196 -0.39 41.17 15.54
N ASP A 197 0.39 42.11 16.03
CA ASP A 197 0.52 43.44 15.44
C ASP A 197 0.94 43.27 13.96
N GLU A 198 0.07 43.63 13.02
CA GLU A 198 0.32 43.56 11.57
C GLU A 198 1.53 44.40 11.12
N ASP A 199 2.09 45.21 12.02
CA ASP A 199 3.20 46.13 11.72
C ASP A 199 4.64 45.53 11.88
N GLU A 200 4.80 44.28 12.38
CA GLU A 200 6.12 43.68 12.60
C GLU A 200 6.58 42.63 11.59
N CYS A 201 5.72 42.14 10.67
CA CYS A 201 6.10 41.18 9.63
C CYS A 201 6.30 41.85 8.27
N THR A 202 7.38 42.61 8.12
CA THR A 202 7.76 43.25 6.84
C THR A 202 8.91 42.52 6.13
N ASP A 203 9.18 41.26 6.44
CA ASP A 203 10.16 40.51 5.68
C ASP A 203 9.53 39.97 4.41
N GLU A 204 10.03 40.45 3.28
CA GLU A 204 9.66 40.11 1.90
C GLU A 204 9.74 38.60 1.57
N TYR A 205 10.12 37.76 2.54
CA TYR A 205 10.38 36.31 2.41
C TYR A 205 9.51 35.43 3.28
N THR A 206 8.58 35.97 4.09
CA THR A 206 7.65 35.15 4.89
C THR A 206 6.23 35.32 4.39
N ASP A 207 5.54 34.21 4.14
CA ASP A 207 4.10 34.23 3.80
C ASP A 207 3.20 34.42 5.02
N GLY A 208 3.79 34.54 6.23
CA GLY A 208 3.07 34.72 7.50
C GLY A 208 2.29 33.51 7.98
N ARG A 209 2.36 32.37 7.30
CA ARG A 209 1.60 31.16 7.65
C ARG A 209 2.25 30.43 8.81
N LEU A 210 1.43 29.87 9.68
CA LEU A 210 1.83 28.93 10.72
C LEU A 210 1.71 27.51 10.18
N TYR A 211 2.65 26.65 10.60
CA TYR A 211 2.67 25.24 10.21
C TYR A 211 2.74 24.36 11.45
N GLU A 212 1.93 23.34 11.51
CA GLU A 212 2.10 22.25 12.45
C GLU A 212 3.08 21.21 11.89
N ARG A 213 3.98 20.73 12.76
CA ARG A 213 4.97 19.72 12.41
C ARG A 213 4.56 18.36 12.96
N TYR A 214 4.50 17.37 12.09
CA TYR A 214 4.27 15.97 12.43
C TYR A 214 5.44 15.11 12.01
N THR A 215 5.61 13.96 12.66
CA THR A 215 6.65 13.00 12.30
C THR A 215 6.10 11.58 12.41
N GLU A 216 6.28 10.78 11.36
CA GLU A 216 5.98 9.37 11.33
C GLU A 216 7.23 8.57 10.96
N CYS A 217 7.37 7.36 11.53
CA CYS A 217 8.47 6.46 11.23
C CYS A 217 7.91 5.17 10.64
N HIS A 218 8.51 4.72 9.55
CA HIS A 218 8.08 3.52 8.85
C HIS A 218 9.26 2.58 8.65
N SER A 219 8.96 1.29 8.56
CA SER A 219 9.93 0.25 8.26
C SER A 219 9.36 -0.71 7.23
N GLN A 220 10.16 -1.00 6.20
CA GLN A 220 9.81 -1.93 5.14
C GLN A 220 10.92 -2.97 4.96
N LYS A 221 10.54 -4.18 4.58
CA LYS A 221 11.45 -5.30 4.35
C LYS A 221 11.58 -5.59 2.87
N ALA A 222 12.84 -5.62 2.39
CA ALA A 222 13.14 -6.12 1.06
C ALA A 222 13.32 -7.64 1.09
N TYR A 223 12.45 -8.35 0.38
CA TYR A 223 12.57 -9.80 0.18
C TYR A 223 13.21 -10.11 -1.17
N THR A 224 13.95 -11.21 -1.25
CA THR A 224 14.33 -11.77 -2.53
C THR A 224 13.14 -12.50 -3.16
N ILE A 225 13.12 -12.59 -4.47
CA ILE A 225 12.11 -13.38 -5.21
C ILE A 225 12.08 -14.83 -4.70
N GLU A 226 13.23 -15.43 -4.41
CA GLU A 226 13.31 -16.80 -3.93
C GLU A 226 12.77 -16.97 -2.49
N GLU A 227 12.92 -15.96 -1.63
CA GLU A 227 12.27 -15.97 -0.30
C GLU A 227 10.76 -15.93 -0.42
N VAL A 228 10.23 -15.09 -1.33
CA VAL A 228 8.77 -15.00 -1.57
C VAL A 228 8.26 -16.31 -2.16
N LYS A 229 8.92 -16.87 -3.17
CA LYS A 229 8.56 -18.20 -3.74
C LYS A 229 8.55 -19.29 -2.66
N LYS A 230 9.55 -19.28 -1.76
CA LYS A 230 9.60 -20.21 -0.65
C LYS A 230 8.44 -19.99 0.33
N ALA A 231 8.11 -18.73 0.69
CA ALA A 231 7.00 -18.42 1.56
C ALA A 231 5.65 -18.86 0.96
N VAL A 232 5.44 -18.65 -0.34
CA VAL A 232 4.27 -19.15 -1.09
C VAL A 232 4.12 -20.65 -0.93
N LYS A 233 5.21 -21.41 -1.13
CA LYS A 233 5.23 -22.86 -0.97
C LYS A 233 4.95 -23.27 0.49
N ASP A 234 5.61 -22.63 1.46
CA ASP A 234 5.45 -22.94 2.90
C ASP A 234 4.04 -22.55 3.40
N ALA A 235 3.39 -21.60 2.76
CA ALA A 235 1.99 -21.26 2.97
C ALA A 235 1.01 -22.24 2.30
N GLY A 236 1.51 -23.14 1.45
CA GLY A 236 0.71 -24.11 0.72
C GLY A 236 -0.05 -23.52 -0.45
N MET A 237 0.47 -22.46 -1.06
CA MET A 237 -0.06 -21.88 -2.31
C MET A 237 0.80 -22.28 -3.50
N GLU A 238 0.27 -22.06 -4.70
CA GLU A 238 0.98 -22.29 -5.95
C GLU A 238 1.57 -21.00 -6.49
N PHE A 239 2.90 -20.97 -6.70
CA PHE A 239 3.54 -19.85 -7.39
C PHE A 239 3.28 -19.95 -8.90
N MET A 240 2.72 -18.89 -9.49
CA MET A 240 2.37 -18.84 -10.90
C MET A 240 3.38 -18.05 -11.71
N ALA A 241 3.65 -16.81 -11.33
CA ALA A 241 4.53 -15.90 -12.06
C ALA A 241 5.07 -14.79 -11.16
N VAL A 242 6.14 -14.15 -11.63
CA VAL A 242 6.61 -12.85 -11.15
C VAL A 242 6.95 -11.98 -12.36
N TYR A 243 6.49 -10.75 -12.36
CA TYR A 243 6.66 -9.81 -13.47
C TYR A 243 7.34 -8.54 -12.97
N ASP A 244 8.22 -8.00 -13.81
CA ASP A 244 8.71 -6.63 -13.65
C ASP A 244 7.58 -5.63 -13.95
N GLU A 245 7.46 -4.61 -13.11
CA GLU A 245 6.40 -3.59 -13.18
C GLU A 245 6.31 -2.91 -14.55
N LYS A 246 7.47 -2.55 -15.12
CA LYS A 246 7.55 -1.72 -16.33
C LYS A 246 7.36 -2.53 -17.61
N THR A 247 7.78 -3.79 -17.60
CA THR A 247 7.92 -4.58 -18.83
C THR A 247 6.98 -5.77 -18.92
N HIS A 248 6.39 -6.20 -17.83
CA HIS A 248 5.62 -7.45 -17.73
C HIS A 248 6.41 -8.71 -18.15
N ASN A 249 7.74 -8.62 -18.14
CA ASN A 249 8.64 -9.75 -18.36
C ASN A 249 9.15 -10.31 -17.03
N GLU A 250 9.96 -11.35 -17.08
CA GLU A 250 10.70 -11.80 -15.90
C GLU A 250 11.58 -10.66 -15.36
N PRO A 251 11.59 -10.43 -14.04
CA PRO A 251 12.42 -9.40 -13.43
C PRO A 251 13.90 -9.67 -13.63
N ASP A 252 14.68 -8.61 -13.75
CA ASP A 252 16.12 -8.63 -13.75
C ASP A 252 16.72 -7.94 -12.52
N GLU A 253 18.04 -7.79 -12.49
CA GLU A 253 18.78 -7.17 -11.39
C GLU A 253 18.49 -5.67 -11.21
N ASN A 254 17.89 -5.00 -12.21
CA ASN A 254 17.56 -3.59 -12.22
C ASN A 254 16.06 -3.34 -11.99
N SER A 255 15.26 -4.38 -11.87
CA SER A 255 13.82 -4.24 -11.58
C SER A 255 13.62 -3.54 -10.24
N GLU A 256 12.85 -2.46 -10.24
CA GLU A 256 12.59 -1.63 -9.05
C GLU A 256 11.41 -2.15 -8.24
N ARG A 257 10.38 -2.65 -8.92
CA ARG A 257 9.15 -3.22 -8.36
C ARG A 257 8.79 -4.47 -9.15
N VAL A 258 8.25 -5.45 -8.46
CA VAL A 258 7.83 -6.71 -9.07
C VAL A 258 6.43 -7.08 -8.60
N TYR A 259 5.63 -7.68 -9.50
CA TYR A 259 4.32 -8.25 -9.19
C TYR A 259 4.44 -9.76 -9.07
N PHE A 260 3.97 -10.30 -7.95
CA PHE A 260 3.83 -11.74 -7.73
C PHE A 260 2.40 -12.17 -8.01
N ILE A 261 2.25 -13.26 -8.73
CA ILE A 261 0.97 -13.93 -8.95
C ILE A 261 1.07 -15.30 -8.33
N VAL A 262 0.19 -15.57 -7.37
CA VAL A 262 0.11 -16.84 -6.69
C VAL A 262 -1.33 -17.34 -6.71
N ARG A 263 -1.52 -18.66 -6.78
CA ARG A 263 -2.83 -19.29 -6.87
C ARG A 263 -3.15 -20.02 -5.58
N GLU A 264 -4.42 -20.02 -5.28
CA GLU A 264 -4.99 -20.86 -4.25
C GLU A 264 -4.63 -22.33 -4.48
N ALA A 265 -4.31 -23.01 -3.39
CA ALA A 265 -4.22 -24.47 -3.39
C ALA A 265 -5.02 -25.04 -2.23
N TYR A 266 -5.72 -26.12 -2.54
CA TYR A 266 -6.59 -26.79 -1.58
C TYR A 266 -5.85 -27.19 -0.30
N GLN A 267 -6.44 -26.83 0.84
CA GLN A 267 -6.02 -27.32 2.16
C GLN A 267 -7.25 -27.79 2.95
N LYS A 268 -7.09 -28.86 3.71
CA LYS A 268 -8.16 -29.37 4.58
C LYS A 268 -8.51 -28.34 5.65
N GLY A 269 -9.78 -27.99 5.77
CA GLY A 269 -10.29 -27.03 6.74
C GLY A 269 -10.34 -25.59 6.24
N LYS A 270 -10.15 -25.34 4.95
CA LYS A 270 -10.43 -24.04 4.34
C LYS A 270 -11.92 -23.68 4.44
N TYR A 271 -12.19 -22.37 4.46
CA TYR A 271 -13.53 -21.82 4.67
C TYR A 271 -14.60 -22.40 3.74
N TYR A 272 -14.30 -22.59 2.45
CA TYR A 272 -15.26 -23.12 1.47
C TYR A 272 -15.40 -24.65 1.44
N ASN A 273 -14.77 -25.37 2.37
CA ASN A 273 -14.81 -26.82 2.49
C ASN A 273 -15.60 -27.29 3.72
N VAL A 274 -16.54 -26.50 4.17
CA VAL A 274 -17.45 -26.85 5.28
C VAL A 274 -18.67 -27.58 4.74
#